data_33e7a9f7ed927a8ed6c4db73f92202cc
#
_entry.id   33e7a9f7ed927a8ed6c4db73f92202cc
#
_cell.length_a   1.000
_cell.length_b   1.000
_cell.length_c   1.000
_cell.angle_alpha   90.00
_cell.angle_beta   90.00
_cell.angle_gamma   90.00
#
_symmetry.space_group_name_H-M   'P 1'
#
loop_
_entity.id
_entity.type
_entity.pdbx_description
1 polymer ?
#
loop_
_entity_poly.entity_id
_entity_poly.type
_entity_poly.pdbx_seq_one_letter_code
_entity_poly.pdbx_strand_id
1 'polypeptide(L)'
;MEDSISHYYSVYLGWALVLASLALALRRRKTANNGLQLPPGPWQLPIIGSLHHLVRQLPHRAMRDLARRHGPVMLLRLGSMPTLVLSSPDAAREVLKNQDLAFATRRLTATMGVLTYGGRDMIFAPYGDYWRQLRKIAVTEVLTAGRVRSFRAIREEEVATMLRAIQSAGPVVELRALLSALISDGTFRAVMGNRCDSKQRDLFLRELDRIVRLATGLNTADLWPSSWLAGRLSNALRRAEEIHASVFGIIKGIIHEHLERREEGQGGEEDVLDVLLKIHKDGVIDMVAVEGVIFDIFSAGSETSATTLEWVMAELMKNPAAMVKATAEVRRAFEGDGTVDEGKLGELPYMRLVIRETFRLHPPLPLMLPRECREPCKVLGYDVLKGTQVIVNTWALGRDERSWGPDAAEFRPERFESGAGVDVDFRGTDFELLPFGAGRRMCPGMAFGLASVELPLASMLLHFDWEAPNISNPAEFDMTEQFGVTARRKANLLLRPSLRVPLPTSPPL
;
A
#
# COMPACT_ATOMS: atom_id res chain seq x y z
N MET A 1 -16.24 -54.85 -23.62
CA MET A 1 -16.12 -55.26 -22.20
C MET A 1 -14.71 -54.98 -21.66
N GLU A 2 -13.64 -55.08 -22.47
CA GLU A 2 -12.26 -54.73 -22.06
C GLU A 2 -12.04 -53.24 -21.83
N ASP A 3 -12.63 -52.36 -22.62
CA ASP A 3 -12.50 -50.90 -22.46
C ASP A 3 -13.08 -50.37 -21.14
N SER A 4 -14.19 -50.96 -20.67
CA SER A 4 -14.80 -50.58 -19.39
C SER A 4 -13.94 -50.98 -18.19
N ILE A 5 -13.26 -52.13 -18.30
CA ILE A 5 -12.38 -52.63 -17.23
C ILE A 5 -11.11 -51.77 -17.12
N SER A 6 -10.52 -51.38 -18.25
CA SER A 6 -9.37 -50.46 -18.29
C SER A 6 -9.67 -49.09 -17.68
N HIS A 7 -10.88 -48.57 -17.91
CA HIS A 7 -11.30 -47.27 -17.34
C HIS A 7 -11.45 -47.34 -15.80
N TYR A 8 -12.00 -48.42 -15.26
CA TYR A 8 -12.08 -48.62 -13.81
C TYR A 8 -10.68 -48.75 -13.17
N TYR A 9 -9.76 -49.49 -13.77
CA TYR A 9 -8.39 -49.60 -13.28
C TYR A 9 -7.65 -48.24 -13.24
N SER A 10 -7.82 -47.40 -14.26
CA SER A 10 -7.20 -46.06 -14.29
C SER A 10 -7.78 -45.13 -13.23
N VAL A 11 -9.08 -45.22 -12.95
CA VAL A 11 -9.75 -44.48 -11.87
C VAL A 11 -9.28 -44.95 -10.49
N TYR A 12 -9.21 -46.26 -10.24
CA TYR A 12 -8.72 -46.83 -8.98
C TYR A 12 -7.21 -46.51 -8.75
N LEU A 13 -6.40 -46.56 -9.79
CA LEU A 13 -4.99 -46.18 -9.71
C LEU A 13 -4.83 -44.72 -9.39
N GLY A 14 -5.65 -43.86 -9.99
CA GLY A 14 -5.70 -42.44 -9.67
C GLY A 14 -6.04 -42.15 -8.19
N TRP A 15 -7.06 -42.82 -7.66
CA TRP A 15 -7.44 -42.74 -6.25
C TRP A 15 -6.37 -43.31 -5.32
N ALA A 16 -5.71 -44.42 -5.67
CA ALA A 16 -4.62 -44.99 -4.89
C ALA A 16 -3.42 -44.08 -4.82
N LEU A 17 -3.05 -43.40 -5.92
CA LEU A 17 -1.97 -42.39 -5.95
C LEU A 17 -2.32 -41.16 -5.11
N VAL A 18 -3.57 -40.71 -5.14
CA VAL A 18 -4.03 -39.61 -4.28
C VAL A 18 -3.97 -40.00 -2.80
N LEU A 19 -4.44 -41.20 -2.45
CA LEU A 19 -4.40 -41.71 -1.06
C LEU A 19 -2.96 -41.96 -0.59
N ALA A 20 -2.09 -42.49 -1.44
CA ALA A 20 -0.68 -42.69 -1.15
C ALA A 20 0.07 -41.33 -0.93
N SER A 21 -0.20 -40.34 -1.79
CA SER A 21 0.36 -39.01 -1.64
C SER A 21 -0.16 -38.31 -0.37
N LEU A 22 -1.43 -38.53 -0.02
CA LEU A 22 -2.03 -38.03 1.22
C LEU A 22 -1.38 -38.70 2.45
N ALA A 23 -1.20 -40.01 2.42
CA ALA A 23 -0.55 -40.77 3.49
C ALA A 23 0.93 -40.38 3.65
N LEU A 24 1.65 -40.12 2.55
CA LEU A 24 3.03 -39.64 2.57
C LEU A 24 3.13 -38.23 3.14
N ALA A 25 2.20 -37.34 2.77
CA ALA A 25 2.09 -35.99 3.28
C ALA A 25 1.80 -35.97 4.80
N LEU A 26 0.92 -36.86 5.26
CA LEU A 26 0.60 -37.01 6.68
C LEU A 26 1.80 -37.59 7.50
N ARG A 27 2.53 -38.56 6.93
CA ARG A 27 3.76 -39.12 7.54
C ARG A 27 4.86 -38.06 7.63
N ARG A 28 5.12 -37.31 6.57
CA ARG A 28 6.11 -36.20 6.58
C ARG A 28 5.77 -35.12 7.61
N ARG A 29 4.50 -34.85 7.87
CA ARG A 29 4.06 -33.92 8.93
C ARG A 29 4.42 -34.42 10.34
N LYS A 30 4.29 -35.70 10.65
CA LYS A 30 4.63 -36.27 11.95
C LYS A 30 6.14 -36.26 12.24
N THR A 31 6.97 -36.45 11.22
CA THR A 31 8.44 -36.49 11.37
C THR A 31 9.10 -35.11 11.40
N ALA A 32 8.44 -34.07 10.83
CA ALA A 32 8.98 -32.70 10.82
C ALA A 32 8.75 -31.93 12.14
N ASN A 33 7.91 -32.45 13.05
CA ASN A 33 7.51 -31.75 14.27
C ASN A 33 8.28 -32.18 15.52
N ASN A 34 9.53 -32.67 15.36
CA ASN A 34 10.39 -33.07 16.48
C ASN A 34 10.70 -31.89 17.42
N GLY A 35 9.79 -31.66 18.40
CA GLY A 35 10.01 -30.71 19.50
C GLY A 35 9.75 -29.23 19.19
N LEU A 36 9.37 -28.87 17.95
CA LEU A 36 9.03 -27.49 17.60
C LEU A 36 7.59 -27.13 18.01
N GLN A 37 7.45 -26.00 18.68
CA GLN A 37 6.17 -25.42 19.04
C GLN A 37 5.70 -24.45 17.94
N LEU A 38 5.17 -24.99 16.84
CA LEU A 38 4.68 -24.17 15.72
C LEU A 38 3.41 -23.41 16.08
N PRO A 39 3.18 -22.21 15.50
CA PRO A 39 1.93 -21.48 15.68
C PRO A 39 0.71 -22.30 15.19
N PRO A 40 -0.46 -22.16 15.85
CA PRO A 40 -1.68 -22.82 15.40
C PRO A 40 -2.10 -22.31 14.01
N GLY A 41 -2.93 -23.08 13.32
CA GLY A 41 -3.48 -22.69 12.03
C GLY A 41 -4.59 -23.62 11.56
N PRO A 42 -5.34 -23.25 10.51
CA PRO A 42 -6.40 -24.06 9.95
C PRO A 42 -5.85 -25.32 9.29
N TRP A 43 -6.73 -26.31 9.06
CA TRP A 43 -6.40 -27.49 8.30
C TRP A 43 -5.94 -27.12 6.87
N GLN A 44 -5.09 -27.94 6.29
CA GLN A 44 -4.41 -27.66 5.04
C GLN A 44 -4.69 -28.78 4.04
N LEU A 45 -4.99 -28.39 2.79
CA LEU A 45 -5.07 -29.33 1.69
C LEU A 45 -3.66 -29.67 1.13
N PRO A 46 -3.47 -30.84 0.57
CA PRO A 46 -2.27 -31.13 -0.23
C PRO A 46 -2.10 -30.07 -1.33
N ILE A 47 -0.85 -29.75 -1.67
CA ILE A 47 -0.43 -28.79 -2.71
C ILE A 47 -0.82 -27.34 -2.39
N ILE A 48 -2.11 -27.03 -2.25
CA ILE A 48 -2.61 -25.66 -2.09
C ILE A 48 -2.52 -25.11 -0.64
N GLY A 49 -2.32 -25.99 0.34
CA GLY A 49 -2.23 -25.61 1.73
C GLY A 49 -3.52 -24.96 2.26
N SER A 50 -3.43 -23.75 2.75
CA SER A 50 -4.53 -22.98 3.35
C SER A 50 -5.24 -22.05 2.36
N LEU A 51 -4.88 -22.04 1.06
CA LEU A 51 -5.44 -21.09 0.07
C LEU A 51 -6.97 -21.19 -0.05
N HIS A 52 -7.55 -22.38 0.12
CA HIS A 52 -8.99 -22.58 0.04
C HIS A 52 -9.79 -21.80 1.10
N HIS A 53 -9.14 -21.40 2.20
CA HIS A 53 -9.77 -20.53 3.21
C HIS A 53 -9.83 -19.05 2.78
N LEU A 54 -9.03 -18.63 1.78
CA LEU A 54 -8.94 -17.25 1.33
C LEU A 54 -9.80 -16.95 0.08
N VAL A 55 -10.40 -17.95 -0.56
CA VAL A 55 -11.07 -17.80 -1.88
C VAL A 55 -12.41 -17.04 -1.78
N ARG A 56 -13.11 -17.12 -0.65
CA ARG A 56 -14.49 -16.62 -0.52
C ARG A 56 -14.60 -15.13 -0.19
N GLN A 57 -13.53 -14.51 0.25
CA GLN A 57 -13.50 -13.10 0.67
C GLN A 57 -12.09 -12.52 0.51
N LEU A 58 -11.96 -11.21 0.71
CA LEU A 58 -10.67 -10.55 0.65
C LEU A 58 -9.68 -11.14 1.66
N PRO A 59 -8.40 -11.35 1.29
CA PRO A 59 -7.42 -12.05 2.13
C PRO A 59 -7.29 -11.49 3.55
N HIS A 60 -7.26 -10.16 3.72
CA HIS A 60 -7.15 -9.53 5.03
C HIS A 60 -8.36 -9.83 5.93
N ARG A 61 -9.57 -9.92 5.35
CA ARG A 61 -10.80 -10.28 6.06
C ARG A 61 -10.80 -11.76 6.43
N ALA A 62 -10.45 -12.64 5.47
CA ALA A 62 -10.32 -14.07 5.72
C ALA A 62 -9.29 -14.37 6.82
N MET A 63 -8.13 -13.73 6.78
CA MET A 63 -7.07 -13.89 7.78
C MET A 63 -7.51 -13.40 9.16
N ARG A 64 -8.28 -12.29 9.27
CA ARG A 64 -8.88 -11.86 10.54
C ARG A 64 -9.83 -12.91 11.10
N ASP A 65 -10.73 -13.44 10.27
CA ASP A 65 -11.72 -14.42 10.72
C ASP A 65 -11.08 -15.76 11.14
N LEU A 66 -10.00 -16.14 10.47
CA LEU A 66 -9.16 -17.28 10.87
C LEU A 66 -8.43 -16.99 12.19
N ALA A 67 -7.87 -15.78 12.37
CA ALA A 67 -7.18 -15.40 13.59
C ALA A 67 -8.10 -15.40 14.83
N ARG A 68 -9.37 -15.04 14.67
CA ARG A 68 -10.38 -15.16 15.75
C ARG A 68 -10.56 -16.61 16.25
N ARG A 69 -10.30 -17.61 15.39
CA ARG A 69 -10.46 -19.04 15.72
C ARG A 69 -9.17 -19.71 16.14
N HIS A 70 -8.04 -19.29 15.58
CA HIS A 70 -6.74 -19.95 15.76
C HIS A 70 -5.76 -19.14 16.61
N GLY A 71 -6.11 -17.90 16.96
CA GLY A 71 -5.26 -17.01 17.73
C GLY A 71 -4.57 -15.93 16.88
N PRO A 72 -4.01 -14.89 17.54
CA PRO A 72 -3.45 -13.71 16.89
C PRO A 72 -2.10 -13.97 16.20
N VAL A 73 -1.44 -15.08 16.51
CA VAL A 73 -0.22 -15.59 15.85
C VAL A 73 -0.58 -16.91 15.19
N MET A 74 -0.73 -16.90 13.87
CA MET A 74 -1.28 -18.03 13.13
C MET A 74 -0.36 -18.41 11.97
N LEU A 75 -0.12 -19.72 11.76
CA LEU A 75 0.66 -20.22 10.64
C LEU A 75 -0.26 -20.73 9.53
N LEU A 76 -0.22 -20.08 8.40
CA LEU A 76 -0.82 -20.54 7.14
C LEU A 76 0.22 -21.20 6.25
N ARG A 77 -0.23 -22.00 5.32
CA ARG A 77 0.56 -22.44 4.19
C ARG A 77 -0.12 -21.98 2.90
N LEU A 78 0.48 -21.00 2.23
CA LEU A 78 -0.05 -20.46 0.98
C LEU A 78 0.69 -21.11 -0.18
N GLY A 79 0.05 -22.12 -0.80
CA GLY A 79 0.75 -23.00 -1.74
C GLY A 79 1.86 -23.79 -1.04
N SER A 80 3.11 -23.59 -1.44
CA SER A 80 4.30 -24.14 -0.77
C SER A 80 4.86 -23.26 0.35
N MET A 81 4.34 -22.04 0.51
CA MET A 81 4.92 -21.00 1.36
C MET A 81 4.40 -21.02 2.79
N PRO A 82 5.25 -21.26 3.82
CA PRO A 82 4.89 -21.03 5.21
C PRO A 82 4.73 -19.51 5.44
N THR A 83 3.58 -19.12 5.97
CA THR A 83 3.22 -17.71 6.18
C THR A 83 2.70 -17.50 7.59
N LEU A 84 3.45 -16.75 8.39
CA LEU A 84 3.03 -16.31 9.72
C LEU A 84 2.14 -15.08 9.59
N VAL A 85 0.94 -15.14 10.12
CA VAL A 85 -0.02 -14.03 10.12
C VAL A 85 -0.15 -13.49 11.53
N LEU A 86 0.08 -12.20 11.70
CA LEU A 86 0.00 -11.47 12.95
C LEU A 86 -1.22 -10.57 12.96
N SER A 87 -2.09 -10.71 13.94
CA SER A 87 -3.39 -10.01 14.03
C SER A 87 -3.64 -9.41 15.41
N SER A 88 -2.59 -9.14 16.20
CA SER A 88 -2.67 -8.37 17.44
C SER A 88 -1.52 -7.38 17.57
N PRO A 89 -1.68 -6.27 18.31
CA PRO A 89 -0.63 -5.29 18.56
C PRO A 89 0.62 -5.91 19.20
N ASP A 90 0.47 -6.82 20.15
CA ASP A 90 1.59 -7.48 20.83
C ASP A 90 2.41 -8.33 19.86
N ALA A 91 1.74 -9.09 18.97
CA ALA A 91 2.42 -9.90 17.95
C ALA A 91 3.13 -9.01 16.92
N ALA A 92 2.51 -7.90 16.52
CA ALA A 92 3.12 -6.91 15.64
C ALA A 92 4.35 -6.26 16.30
N ARG A 93 4.25 -5.87 17.58
CA ARG A 93 5.36 -5.31 18.37
C ARG A 93 6.52 -6.27 18.49
N GLU A 94 6.24 -7.54 18.75
CA GLU A 94 7.28 -8.56 18.86
C GLU A 94 8.12 -8.66 17.59
N VAL A 95 7.47 -8.68 16.42
CA VAL A 95 8.16 -8.83 15.13
C VAL A 95 8.74 -7.51 14.62
N LEU A 96 8.05 -6.38 14.78
CA LEU A 96 8.45 -5.11 14.16
C LEU A 96 9.35 -4.25 15.04
N LYS A 97 9.45 -4.55 16.35
CA LYS A 97 10.26 -3.80 17.30
C LYS A 97 11.25 -4.71 18.05
N ASN A 98 10.75 -5.69 18.82
CA ASN A 98 11.60 -6.49 19.71
C ASN A 98 12.60 -7.36 18.92
N GLN A 99 12.13 -7.99 17.84
CA GLN A 99 12.93 -8.85 16.95
C GLN A 99 13.07 -8.30 15.54
N ASP A 100 13.00 -6.98 15.37
CA ASP A 100 12.95 -6.30 14.07
C ASP A 100 14.09 -6.76 13.13
N LEU A 101 15.30 -7.01 13.64
CA LEU A 101 16.42 -7.44 12.83
C LEU A 101 16.20 -8.82 12.20
N ALA A 102 15.62 -9.77 12.95
CA ALA A 102 15.30 -11.10 12.44
C ALA A 102 14.25 -11.06 11.31
N PHE A 103 13.45 -10.00 11.25
CA PHE A 103 12.38 -9.81 10.27
C PHE A 103 12.61 -8.59 9.35
N ALA A 104 13.83 -8.05 9.29
CA ALA A 104 14.14 -6.85 8.51
C ALA A 104 14.21 -7.10 6.99
N THR A 105 14.31 -8.34 6.53
CA THR A 105 14.30 -8.69 5.10
C THR A 105 12.86 -8.78 4.57
N ARG A 106 12.68 -8.34 3.33
CA ARG A 106 11.48 -8.62 2.57
C ARG A 106 11.67 -9.88 1.75
N ARG A 107 10.57 -10.62 1.61
CA ARG A 107 10.57 -11.73 0.69
C ARG A 107 10.50 -11.21 -0.74
N LEU A 108 11.53 -11.52 -1.51
CA LEU A 108 11.53 -11.27 -2.94
C LEU A 108 10.81 -12.43 -3.64
N THR A 109 9.59 -12.19 -4.09
CA THR A 109 8.84 -13.17 -4.90
C THR A 109 9.40 -13.22 -6.33
N ALA A 110 9.08 -14.26 -7.09
CA ALA A 110 9.56 -14.41 -8.45
C ALA A 110 9.14 -13.22 -9.35
N THR A 111 7.88 -12.76 -9.21
CA THR A 111 7.37 -11.61 -9.97
C THR A 111 8.00 -10.30 -9.54
N MET A 112 8.18 -10.08 -8.22
CA MET A 112 8.85 -8.87 -7.74
C MET A 112 10.33 -8.86 -8.08
N GLY A 113 10.98 -10.02 -8.14
CA GLY A 113 12.36 -10.13 -8.62
C GLY A 113 12.53 -9.59 -10.04
N VAL A 114 11.60 -9.88 -10.93
CA VAL A 114 11.59 -9.32 -12.29
C VAL A 114 11.33 -7.82 -12.26
N LEU A 115 10.30 -7.38 -11.54
CA LEU A 115 9.88 -5.97 -11.49
C LEU A 115 10.92 -5.04 -10.87
N THR A 116 11.82 -5.53 -10.01
CA THR A 116 12.72 -4.70 -9.19
C THR A 116 14.21 -4.98 -9.44
N TYR A 117 14.60 -5.42 -10.65
CA TYR A 117 15.98 -5.78 -10.97
C TYR A 117 16.60 -6.77 -9.97
N GLY A 118 15.85 -7.77 -9.51
CA GLY A 118 16.34 -8.73 -8.51
C GLY A 118 16.35 -8.18 -7.09
N GLY A 119 15.51 -7.20 -6.79
CA GLY A 119 15.47 -6.51 -5.49
C GLY A 119 16.57 -5.46 -5.35
N ARG A 120 16.86 -4.72 -6.40
CA ARG A 120 17.82 -3.60 -6.40
C ARG A 120 17.12 -2.24 -6.20
N ASP A 121 15.95 -2.24 -5.61
CA ASP A 121 15.19 -1.11 -5.14
C ASP A 121 15.27 -0.95 -3.61
N MET A 122 14.72 0.09 -3.03
CA MET A 122 14.70 0.29 -1.58
C MET A 122 13.59 -0.54 -0.90
N ILE A 123 12.49 -0.82 -1.60
CA ILE A 123 11.33 -1.52 -1.03
C ILE A 123 11.63 -3.00 -0.82
N PHE A 124 12.17 -3.71 -1.84
CA PHE A 124 12.35 -5.15 -1.85
C PHE A 124 13.79 -5.62 -1.61
N ALA A 125 14.80 -4.75 -1.70
CA ALA A 125 16.18 -5.11 -1.40
C ALA A 125 16.28 -5.88 -0.09
N PRO A 126 17.02 -7.01 -0.04
CA PRO A 126 17.31 -7.71 1.19
C PRO A 126 17.98 -6.81 2.22
N TYR A 127 17.74 -7.05 3.52
CA TYR A 127 18.40 -6.28 4.56
C TYR A 127 19.91 -6.54 4.55
N GLY A 128 20.69 -5.51 4.32
CA GLY A 128 22.14 -5.55 4.20
C GLY A 128 22.70 -4.14 3.96
N ASP A 129 23.99 -4.04 3.60
CA ASP A 129 24.67 -2.76 3.40
C ASP A 129 24.05 -1.96 2.26
N TYR A 130 23.75 -2.62 1.15
CA TYR A 130 23.08 -2.00 0.00
C TYR A 130 21.75 -1.35 0.40
N TRP A 131 20.89 -2.09 1.08
CA TRP A 131 19.63 -1.57 1.55
C TRP A 131 19.81 -0.41 2.54
N ARG A 132 20.77 -0.54 3.49
CA ARG A 132 21.05 0.54 4.45
C ARG A 132 21.49 1.81 3.76
N GLN A 133 22.28 1.71 2.70
CA GLN A 133 22.72 2.84 1.90
C GLN A 133 21.56 3.53 1.20
N LEU A 134 20.72 2.78 0.44
CA LEU A 134 19.53 3.35 -0.20
C LEU A 134 18.57 3.98 0.81
N ARG A 135 18.35 3.29 1.94
CA ARG A 135 17.50 3.81 3.02
C ARG A 135 18.03 5.11 3.60
N LYS A 136 19.35 5.21 3.82
CA LYS A 136 19.99 6.43 4.29
C LYS A 136 19.75 7.57 3.29
N ILE A 137 20.05 7.37 2.01
CA ILE A 137 19.82 8.38 0.96
C ILE A 137 18.35 8.84 0.97
N ALA A 138 17.41 7.91 1.01
CA ALA A 138 16.00 8.24 1.03
C ALA A 138 15.60 9.14 2.21
N VAL A 139 16.08 8.87 3.43
CA VAL A 139 15.67 9.60 4.63
C VAL A 139 16.48 10.85 4.90
N THR A 140 17.73 10.96 4.38
CA THR A 140 18.60 12.14 4.63
C THR A 140 18.66 13.12 3.47
N GLU A 141 18.36 12.71 2.23
CA GLU A 141 18.50 13.53 1.05
C GLU A 141 17.18 13.77 0.30
N VAL A 142 16.38 12.69 0.12
CA VAL A 142 15.26 12.66 -0.83
C VAL A 142 13.92 12.98 -0.16
N LEU A 143 13.62 12.38 0.99
CA LEU A 143 12.31 12.43 1.66
C LEU A 143 12.37 13.13 3.03
N THR A 144 13.34 14.02 3.22
CA THR A 144 13.43 14.84 4.43
C THR A 144 12.24 15.79 4.56
N ALA A 145 11.88 16.17 5.78
CA ALA A 145 10.82 17.15 6.01
C ALA A 145 11.12 18.51 5.31
N GLY A 146 12.41 18.89 5.21
CA GLY A 146 12.84 20.09 4.47
C GLY A 146 12.53 19.96 2.98
N ARG A 147 12.92 18.83 2.36
CA ARG A 147 12.67 18.56 0.94
C ARG A 147 11.17 18.47 0.64
N VAL A 148 10.40 17.81 1.49
CA VAL A 148 8.92 17.75 1.34
C VAL A 148 8.31 19.16 1.38
N ARG A 149 8.82 20.06 2.26
CA ARG A 149 8.36 21.45 2.28
C ARG A 149 8.74 22.25 1.03
N SER A 150 9.92 22.01 0.45
CA SER A 150 10.31 22.72 -0.79
C SER A 150 9.40 22.40 -1.99
N PHE A 151 8.70 21.24 -1.98
CA PHE A 151 7.71 20.91 -3.00
C PHE A 151 6.32 21.53 -2.77
N ARG A 152 6.19 22.48 -1.84
CA ARG A 152 4.90 23.15 -1.52
C ARG A 152 4.28 23.80 -2.75
N ALA A 153 5.03 24.61 -3.50
CA ALA A 153 4.50 25.29 -4.69
C ALA A 153 3.95 24.30 -5.72
N ILE A 154 4.66 23.18 -5.92
CA ILE A 154 4.20 22.10 -6.81
C ILE A 154 2.86 21.56 -6.35
N ARG A 155 2.69 21.27 -5.05
CA ARG A 155 1.43 20.74 -4.52
C ARG A 155 0.29 21.74 -4.67
N GLU A 156 0.53 23.02 -4.35
CA GLU A 156 -0.48 24.09 -4.46
C GLU A 156 -0.95 24.25 -5.92
N GLU A 157 -0.03 24.25 -6.88
CA GLU A 157 -0.36 24.35 -8.31
C GLU A 157 -1.15 23.14 -8.84
N GLU A 158 -0.74 21.92 -8.46
CA GLU A 158 -1.45 20.71 -8.87
C GLU A 158 -2.83 20.61 -8.22
N VAL A 159 -2.98 21.03 -6.96
CA VAL A 159 -4.28 21.13 -6.30
C VAL A 159 -5.17 22.15 -7.03
N ALA A 160 -4.66 23.33 -7.35
CA ALA A 160 -5.40 24.32 -8.12
C ALA A 160 -5.85 23.78 -9.50
N THR A 161 -5.01 22.99 -10.15
CA THR A 161 -5.33 22.32 -11.42
C THR A 161 -6.46 21.30 -11.24
N MET A 162 -6.40 20.46 -10.20
CA MET A 162 -7.45 19.51 -9.86
C MET A 162 -8.79 20.22 -9.55
N LEU A 163 -8.77 21.30 -8.75
CA LEU A 163 -9.99 22.04 -8.41
C LEU A 163 -10.67 22.63 -9.66
N ARG A 164 -9.88 23.18 -10.61
CA ARG A 164 -10.41 23.63 -11.91
C ARG A 164 -10.99 22.48 -12.73
N ALA A 165 -10.31 21.32 -12.73
CA ALA A 165 -10.83 20.13 -13.40
C ALA A 165 -12.16 19.65 -12.78
N ILE A 166 -12.30 19.68 -11.46
CA ILE A 166 -13.55 19.38 -10.75
C ILE A 166 -14.66 20.35 -11.19
N GLN A 167 -14.36 21.66 -11.21
CA GLN A 167 -15.33 22.69 -11.59
C GLN A 167 -15.82 22.54 -13.05
N SER A 168 -14.92 22.09 -13.96
CA SER A 168 -15.23 21.98 -15.40
C SER A 168 -15.78 20.61 -15.81
N ALA A 169 -15.74 19.60 -14.96
CA ALA A 169 -16.08 18.22 -15.31
C ALA A 169 -17.59 17.94 -15.44
N GLY A 170 -18.45 18.95 -15.25
CA GLY A 170 -19.90 18.77 -15.33
C GLY A 170 -20.56 18.39 -13.97
N PRO A 171 -21.81 17.91 -13.99
CA PRO A 171 -22.61 17.78 -12.77
C PRO A 171 -22.17 16.63 -11.84
N VAL A 172 -21.43 15.66 -12.34
CA VAL A 172 -20.90 14.52 -11.58
C VAL A 172 -19.48 14.25 -11.99
N VAL A 173 -18.60 14.09 -11.01
CA VAL A 173 -17.18 13.80 -11.21
C VAL A 173 -16.82 12.40 -10.73
N GLU A 174 -15.94 11.73 -11.45
CA GLU A 174 -15.25 10.53 -10.97
C GLU A 174 -14.01 10.97 -10.20
N LEU A 175 -14.14 11.06 -8.88
CA LEU A 175 -13.11 11.68 -8.05
C LEU A 175 -11.79 10.91 -8.07
N ARG A 176 -11.82 9.57 -8.14
CA ARG A 176 -10.59 8.77 -8.16
C ARG A 176 -9.64 9.13 -9.29
N ALA A 177 -10.16 9.32 -10.52
CA ALA A 177 -9.32 9.65 -11.67
C ALA A 177 -8.60 11.00 -11.45
N LEU A 178 -9.29 12.00 -10.92
CA LEU A 178 -8.74 13.31 -10.62
C LEU A 178 -7.69 13.26 -9.50
N LEU A 179 -7.96 12.50 -8.43
CA LEU A 179 -7.00 12.28 -7.34
C LEU A 179 -5.75 11.54 -7.82
N SER A 180 -5.91 10.51 -8.66
CA SER A 180 -4.77 9.78 -9.21
C SER A 180 -3.90 10.67 -10.10
N ALA A 181 -4.50 11.52 -10.92
CA ALA A 181 -3.79 12.50 -11.75
C ALA A 181 -3.05 13.53 -10.87
N LEU A 182 -3.73 14.15 -9.91
CA LEU A 182 -3.14 15.09 -8.96
C LEU A 182 -1.88 14.53 -8.30
N ILE A 183 -2.01 13.36 -7.66
CA ILE A 183 -0.92 12.77 -6.88
C ILE A 183 0.23 12.34 -7.80
N SER A 184 -0.08 11.78 -8.97
CA SER A 184 0.96 11.39 -9.92
C SER A 184 1.70 12.60 -10.49
N ASP A 185 1.00 13.62 -10.96
CA ASP A 185 1.62 14.84 -11.51
C ASP A 185 2.47 15.55 -10.46
N GLY A 186 1.96 15.68 -9.22
CA GLY A 186 2.73 16.22 -8.10
C GLY A 186 3.98 15.40 -7.78
N THR A 187 3.89 14.07 -7.82
CA THR A 187 5.04 13.19 -7.59
C THR A 187 6.06 13.30 -8.74
N PHE A 188 5.61 13.30 -9.99
CA PHE A 188 6.49 13.48 -11.15
C PHE A 188 7.23 14.82 -11.07
N ARG A 189 6.54 15.91 -10.76
CA ARG A 189 7.17 17.23 -10.65
C ARG A 189 8.16 17.31 -9.49
N ALA A 190 7.83 16.74 -8.34
CA ALA A 190 8.72 16.71 -7.18
C ALA A 190 10.00 15.89 -7.44
N VAL A 191 9.90 14.84 -8.27
CA VAL A 191 11.05 13.96 -8.57
C VAL A 191 11.90 14.51 -9.71
N MET A 192 11.30 15.12 -10.74
CA MET A 192 11.96 15.47 -12.00
C MET A 192 11.85 16.94 -12.40
N GLY A 193 11.29 17.79 -11.54
CA GLY A 193 11.15 19.22 -11.79
C GLY A 193 10.11 19.63 -12.82
N ASN A 194 9.61 18.71 -13.64
CA ASN A 194 8.66 18.98 -14.71
C ASN A 194 7.47 18.04 -14.72
N ARG A 195 6.38 18.47 -15.36
CA ARG A 195 5.23 17.60 -15.66
C ARG A 195 5.62 16.52 -16.67
N CYS A 196 5.22 15.30 -16.37
CA CYS A 196 5.25 14.22 -17.33
C CYS A 196 4.22 14.50 -18.46
N ASP A 197 4.53 14.11 -19.68
CA ASP A 197 3.52 14.10 -20.76
C ASP A 197 2.31 13.25 -20.34
N SER A 198 1.11 13.73 -20.69
CA SER A 198 -0.14 13.07 -20.29
C SER A 198 -0.23 11.61 -20.75
N LYS A 199 0.32 11.28 -21.94
CA LYS A 199 0.33 9.91 -22.46
C LYS A 199 1.29 9.01 -21.67
N GLN A 200 2.47 9.53 -21.31
CA GLN A 200 3.44 8.81 -20.47
C GLN A 200 2.87 8.58 -19.07
N ARG A 201 2.25 9.61 -18.46
CA ARG A 201 1.55 9.49 -17.16
C ARG A 201 0.46 8.43 -17.23
N ASP A 202 -0.42 8.49 -18.21
CA ASP A 202 -1.54 7.55 -18.35
C ASP A 202 -1.05 6.12 -18.60
N LEU A 203 0.05 5.95 -19.33
CA LEU A 203 0.71 4.66 -19.48
C LEU A 203 1.26 4.17 -18.14
N PHE A 204 1.99 5.04 -17.43
CA PHE A 204 2.52 4.69 -16.10
C PHE A 204 1.42 4.27 -15.12
N LEU A 205 0.31 5.01 -15.05
CA LEU A 205 -0.83 4.68 -14.17
C LEU A 205 -1.48 3.34 -14.53
N ARG A 206 -1.58 3.02 -15.84
CA ARG A 206 -2.07 1.69 -16.27
C ARG A 206 -1.12 0.58 -15.84
N GLU A 207 0.19 0.78 -16.00
CA GLU A 207 1.18 -0.20 -15.56
C GLU A 207 1.19 -0.34 -14.03
N LEU A 208 1.02 0.76 -13.29
CA LEU A 208 0.89 0.73 -11.83
C LEU A 208 -0.31 -0.10 -11.37
N ASP A 209 -1.46 0.00 -12.05
CA ASP A 209 -2.62 -0.87 -11.77
C ASP A 209 -2.29 -2.35 -11.98
N ARG A 210 -1.54 -2.68 -13.05
CA ARG A 210 -1.05 -4.06 -13.29
C ARG A 210 -0.10 -4.53 -12.19
N ILE A 211 0.81 -3.66 -11.74
CA ILE A 211 1.75 -3.94 -10.62
C ILE A 211 0.98 -4.22 -9.34
N VAL A 212 0.00 -3.37 -8.98
CA VAL A 212 -0.82 -3.52 -7.76
C VAL A 212 -1.53 -4.89 -7.70
N ARG A 213 -2.00 -5.38 -8.84
CA ARG A 213 -2.62 -6.72 -8.94
C ARG A 213 -1.58 -7.84 -8.86
N LEU A 214 -0.42 -7.67 -9.49
CA LEU A 214 0.63 -8.69 -9.53
C LEU A 214 1.36 -8.82 -8.18
N ALA A 215 1.58 -7.70 -7.50
CA ALA A 215 2.30 -7.60 -6.22
C ALA A 215 1.56 -8.25 -5.04
N THR A 216 0.33 -8.76 -5.24
CA THR A 216 -0.38 -9.53 -4.20
C THR A 216 0.37 -10.78 -3.75
N GLY A 217 1.28 -11.31 -4.56
CA GLY A 217 2.02 -12.55 -4.30
C GLY A 217 1.15 -13.82 -4.34
N LEU A 218 -0.09 -13.72 -4.84
CA LEU A 218 -1.04 -14.83 -4.90
C LEU A 218 -1.13 -15.46 -6.30
N ASN A 219 -0.13 -15.26 -7.14
CA ASN A 219 0.00 -15.96 -8.41
C ASN A 219 0.78 -17.28 -8.26
N THR A 220 0.66 -18.18 -9.23
CA THR A 220 1.25 -19.51 -9.13
C THR A 220 2.78 -19.50 -9.05
N ALA A 221 3.46 -18.57 -9.73
CA ALA A 221 4.93 -18.47 -9.69
C ALA A 221 5.41 -18.07 -8.29
N ASP A 222 4.69 -17.22 -7.57
CA ASP A 222 5.06 -16.75 -6.23
C ASP A 222 4.66 -17.74 -5.13
N LEU A 223 3.55 -18.50 -5.34
CA LEU A 223 3.07 -19.48 -4.38
C LEU A 223 3.85 -20.81 -4.41
N TRP A 224 4.43 -21.15 -5.56
CA TRP A 224 5.27 -22.35 -5.75
C TRP A 224 6.61 -22.01 -6.42
N PRO A 225 7.46 -21.19 -5.78
CA PRO A 225 8.67 -20.66 -6.41
C PRO A 225 9.70 -21.75 -6.80
N SER A 226 9.66 -22.90 -6.15
CA SER A 226 10.56 -24.04 -6.48
C SER A 226 10.00 -24.93 -7.59
N SER A 227 8.80 -24.66 -8.10
CA SER A 227 8.16 -25.46 -9.15
C SER A 227 8.37 -24.82 -10.52
N TRP A 228 9.19 -25.43 -11.36
CA TRP A 228 9.38 -25.00 -12.74
C TRP A 228 8.07 -25.01 -13.55
N LEU A 229 7.17 -25.96 -13.24
CA LEU A 229 5.87 -26.09 -13.87
C LEU A 229 4.96 -24.91 -13.49
N ALA A 230 4.95 -24.50 -12.22
CA ALA A 230 4.19 -23.33 -11.77
C ALA A 230 4.65 -22.04 -12.47
N GLY A 231 5.95 -21.86 -12.65
CA GLY A 231 6.53 -20.75 -13.42
C GLY A 231 6.09 -20.76 -14.90
N ARG A 232 6.09 -21.94 -15.53
CA ARG A 232 5.68 -22.07 -16.95
C ARG A 232 4.18 -21.94 -17.20
N LEU A 233 3.36 -22.42 -16.28
CA LEU A 233 1.89 -22.31 -16.38
C LEU A 233 1.40 -20.91 -16.00
N SER A 234 2.23 -20.11 -15.37
CA SER A 234 1.89 -18.77 -14.96
C SER A 234 2.30 -17.75 -16.02
N ASN A 235 1.35 -16.98 -16.52
CA ASN A 235 1.66 -15.78 -17.32
C ASN A 235 2.21 -14.62 -16.45
N ALA A 236 2.36 -14.82 -15.13
CA ALA A 236 2.73 -13.75 -14.20
C ALA A 236 4.14 -13.23 -14.46
N LEU A 237 5.11 -14.12 -14.72
CA LEU A 237 6.50 -13.72 -15.02
C LEU A 237 6.58 -12.92 -16.32
N ARG A 238 5.96 -13.41 -17.40
CA ARG A 238 5.91 -12.67 -18.67
C ARG A 238 5.25 -11.30 -18.50
N ARG A 239 4.15 -11.22 -17.74
CA ARG A 239 3.50 -9.93 -17.42
C ARG A 239 4.42 -9.02 -16.62
N ALA A 240 5.19 -9.57 -15.68
CA ALA A 240 6.17 -8.82 -14.92
C ALA A 240 7.28 -8.26 -15.83
N GLU A 241 7.76 -9.03 -16.81
CA GLU A 241 8.74 -8.60 -17.82
C GLU A 241 8.19 -7.48 -18.71
N GLU A 242 6.95 -7.64 -19.20
CA GLU A 242 6.27 -6.60 -20.01
C GLU A 242 6.13 -5.29 -19.24
N ILE A 243 5.66 -5.36 -17.98
CA ILE A 243 5.50 -4.20 -17.11
C ILE A 243 6.86 -3.56 -16.81
N HIS A 244 7.86 -4.36 -16.48
CA HIS A 244 9.21 -3.90 -16.20
C HIS A 244 9.77 -3.12 -17.41
N ALA A 245 9.71 -3.70 -18.60
CA ALA A 245 10.18 -3.04 -19.83
C ALA A 245 9.45 -1.72 -20.10
N SER A 246 8.12 -1.69 -19.91
CA SER A 246 7.30 -0.48 -20.10
C SER A 246 7.66 0.61 -19.08
N VAL A 247 7.63 0.28 -17.78
CA VAL A 247 7.85 1.26 -16.69
C VAL A 247 9.28 1.79 -16.69
N PHE A 248 10.28 0.91 -16.79
CA PHE A 248 11.67 1.36 -16.80
C PHE A 248 12.07 1.99 -18.13
N GLY A 249 11.35 1.71 -19.23
CA GLY A 249 11.45 2.48 -20.48
C GLY A 249 11.04 3.93 -20.27
N ILE A 250 9.92 4.17 -19.57
CA ILE A 250 9.46 5.51 -19.21
C ILE A 250 10.49 6.20 -18.31
N ILE A 251 10.93 5.54 -17.23
CA ILE A 251 11.89 6.12 -16.26
C ILE A 251 13.19 6.51 -16.96
N LYS A 252 13.74 5.64 -17.81
CA LYS A 252 14.97 5.93 -18.58
C LYS A 252 14.82 7.08 -19.55
N GLY A 253 13.67 7.15 -20.24
CA GLY A 253 13.34 8.28 -21.12
C GLY A 253 13.34 9.60 -20.34
N ILE A 254 12.70 9.61 -19.20
CA ILE A 254 12.62 10.78 -18.32
C ILE A 254 14.00 11.20 -17.78
N ILE A 255 14.83 10.24 -17.35
CA ILE A 255 16.22 10.54 -16.92
C ILE A 255 17.01 11.15 -18.07
N HIS A 256 16.87 10.63 -19.28
CA HIS A 256 17.56 11.16 -20.47
C HIS A 256 17.13 12.59 -20.79
N GLU A 257 15.83 12.85 -20.88
CA GLU A 257 15.26 14.18 -21.09
C GLU A 257 15.67 15.18 -20.00
N HIS A 258 15.79 14.72 -18.75
CA HIS A 258 16.25 15.55 -17.64
C HIS A 258 17.72 15.95 -17.80
N LEU A 259 18.60 15.02 -18.15
CA LEU A 259 20.01 15.28 -18.38
C LEU A 259 20.22 16.26 -19.55
N GLU A 260 19.53 16.06 -20.69
CA GLU A 260 19.60 16.97 -21.86
C GLU A 260 19.20 18.39 -21.47
N ARG A 261 18.08 18.56 -20.74
CA ARG A 261 17.64 19.90 -20.27
C ARG A 261 18.65 20.58 -19.34
N ARG A 262 19.30 19.82 -18.45
CA ARG A 262 20.32 20.35 -17.57
C ARG A 262 21.57 20.78 -18.33
N GLU A 263 21.98 20.04 -19.35
CA GLU A 263 23.09 20.39 -20.25
C GLU A 263 22.78 21.67 -21.06
N GLU A 264 21.55 21.89 -21.46
CA GLU A 264 21.08 23.08 -22.16
C GLU A 264 20.91 24.32 -21.26
N GLY A 265 21.16 24.19 -19.95
CA GLY A 265 21.01 25.28 -18.98
C GLY A 265 19.56 25.62 -18.62
N GLN A 266 18.61 24.76 -18.98
CA GLN A 266 17.17 24.91 -18.68
C GLN A 266 16.79 24.36 -17.29
N GLY A 267 17.71 24.33 -16.36
CA GLY A 267 17.50 23.80 -15.00
C GLY A 267 16.78 24.78 -14.09
N GLY A 268 15.72 24.30 -13.39
CA GLY A 268 15.07 24.98 -12.26
C GLY A 268 15.76 24.70 -10.92
N GLU A 269 14.99 24.74 -9.82
CA GLU A 269 15.44 24.31 -8.50
C GLU A 269 15.87 22.84 -8.50
N GLU A 270 16.75 22.47 -7.55
CA GLU A 270 17.25 21.10 -7.41
C GLU A 270 16.11 20.14 -7.05
N ASP A 271 15.84 19.17 -7.90
CA ASP A 271 14.84 18.13 -7.70
C ASP A 271 15.45 16.81 -7.14
N VAL A 272 14.60 15.78 -6.95
CA VAL A 272 15.06 14.49 -6.42
C VAL A 272 16.01 13.79 -7.37
N LEU A 273 15.78 13.89 -8.68
CA LEU A 273 16.62 13.24 -9.69
C LEU A 273 18.02 13.87 -9.73
N ASP A 274 18.12 15.20 -9.59
CA ASP A 274 19.42 15.88 -9.48
C ASP A 274 20.23 15.35 -8.31
N VAL A 275 19.59 15.20 -7.13
CA VAL A 275 20.24 14.64 -5.94
C VAL A 275 20.74 13.22 -6.18
N LEU A 276 19.90 12.37 -6.75
CA LEU A 276 20.28 10.98 -7.04
C LEU A 276 21.40 10.88 -8.07
N LEU A 277 21.37 11.69 -9.12
CA LEU A 277 22.41 11.75 -10.17
C LEU A 277 23.75 12.25 -9.62
N LYS A 278 23.72 13.24 -8.69
CA LYS A 278 24.93 13.69 -7.99
C LYS A 278 25.54 12.57 -7.15
N ILE A 279 24.72 11.87 -6.35
CA ILE A 279 25.15 10.73 -5.54
C ILE A 279 25.70 9.59 -6.44
N HIS A 280 25.11 9.37 -7.62
CA HIS A 280 25.61 8.44 -8.63
C HIS A 280 26.97 8.87 -9.17
N LYS A 281 27.13 10.14 -9.56
CA LYS A 281 28.40 10.71 -10.04
C LYS A 281 29.53 10.58 -9.03
N ASP A 282 29.20 10.69 -7.73
CA ASP A 282 30.15 10.48 -6.62
C ASP A 282 30.48 8.99 -6.40
N GLY A 283 29.95 8.07 -7.21
CA GLY A 283 30.22 6.64 -7.16
C GLY A 283 29.58 5.90 -5.98
N VAL A 284 28.64 6.53 -5.30
CA VAL A 284 27.98 5.97 -4.09
C VAL A 284 26.91 4.93 -4.46
N ILE A 285 26.14 5.21 -5.52
CA ILE A 285 25.11 4.29 -6.08
C ILE A 285 25.29 4.18 -7.60
N ASP A 286 24.84 3.08 -8.18
CA ASP A 286 24.82 2.92 -9.64
C ASP A 286 23.47 3.40 -10.26
N MET A 287 23.41 3.44 -11.59
CA MET A 287 22.21 3.91 -12.30
C MET A 287 20.99 3.01 -12.05
N VAL A 288 21.17 1.71 -11.88
CA VAL A 288 20.07 0.79 -11.54
C VAL A 288 19.46 1.14 -10.18
N ALA A 289 20.28 1.57 -9.22
CA ALA A 289 19.78 2.06 -7.93
C ALA A 289 19.02 3.40 -8.07
N VAL A 290 19.48 4.31 -8.94
CA VAL A 290 18.75 5.56 -9.25
C VAL A 290 17.38 5.23 -9.84
N GLU A 291 17.33 4.41 -10.89
CA GLU A 291 16.08 3.95 -11.52
C GLU A 291 15.14 3.28 -10.51
N GLY A 292 15.68 2.41 -9.64
CA GLY A 292 14.92 1.69 -8.60
C GLY A 292 14.32 2.63 -7.55
N VAL A 293 15.07 3.63 -7.08
CA VAL A 293 14.56 4.63 -6.11
C VAL A 293 13.49 5.50 -6.73
N ILE A 294 13.64 5.92 -8.00
CA ILE A 294 12.61 6.66 -8.72
C ILE A 294 11.34 5.83 -8.87
N PHE A 295 11.48 4.56 -9.27
CA PHE A 295 10.37 3.63 -9.36
C PHE A 295 9.62 3.49 -8.02
N ASP A 296 10.36 3.36 -6.92
CA ASP A 296 9.80 3.25 -5.58
C ASP A 296 8.99 4.50 -5.20
N ILE A 297 9.52 5.70 -5.45
CA ILE A 297 8.84 6.95 -5.12
C ILE A 297 7.57 7.11 -5.95
N PHE A 298 7.64 6.84 -7.26
CA PHE A 298 6.48 6.97 -8.14
C PHE A 298 5.39 5.96 -7.81
N SER A 299 5.76 4.68 -7.64
CA SER A 299 4.78 3.62 -7.40
C SER A 299 4.14 3.72 -6.02
N ALA A 300 4.95 3.95 -4.98
CA ALA A 300 4.45 4.03 -3.62
C ALA A 300 3.75 5.36 -3.32
N GLY A 301 4.29 6.49 -3.82
CA GLY A 301 3.76 7.83 -3.56
C GLY A 301 2.42 8.08 -4.25
N SER A 302 2.28 7.63 -5.50
CA SER A 302 1.06 7.88 -6.27
C SER A 302 -0.14 7.07 -5.78
N GLU A 303 0.00 5.77 -5.65
CA GLU A 303 -1.12 4.87 -5.39
C GLU A 303 -1.69 5.00 -3.97
N THR A 304 -0.82 5.04 -2.96
CA THR A 304 -1.26 5.01 -1.55
C THR A 304 -1.95 6.29 -1.14
N SER A 305 -1.45 7.46 -1.58
CA SER A 305 -2.03 8.77 -1.27
C SER A 305 -3.38 8.98 -1.95
N ALA A 306 -3.50 8.61 -3.23
CA ALA A 306 -4.76 8.67 -3.96
C ALA A 306 -5.83 7.75 -3.34
N THR A 307 -5.44 6.52 -2.94
CA THR A 307 -6.32 5.58 -2.24
C THR A 307 -6.78 6.13 -0.89
N THR A 308 -5.88 6.78 -0.14
CA THR A 308 -6.23 7.41 1.15
C THR A 308 -7.26 8.53 0.96
N LEU A 309 -7.02 9.45 0.01
CA LEU A 309 -7.95 10.54 -0.29
C LEU A 309 -9.33 10.02 -0.72
N GLU A 310 -9.36 8.99 -1.56
CA GLU A 310 -10.60 8.36 -1.99
C GLU A 310 -11.38 7.80 -0.79
N TRP A 311 -10.71 7.12 0.16
CA TRP A 311 -11.34 6.59 1.36
C TRP A 311 -11.79 7.68 2.33
N VAL A 312 -11.00 8.75 2.51
CA VAL A 312 -11.39 9.90 3.32
C VAL A 312 -12.70 10.50 2.80
N MET A 313 -12.77 10.78 1.50
CA MET A 313 -13.98 11.34 0.90
C MET A 313 -15.16 10.37 0.99
N ALA A 314 -14.94 9.08 0.80
CA ALA A 314 -15.97 8.06 0.93
C ALA A 314 -16.53 7.97 2.36
N GLU A 315 -15.65 7.99 3.38
CA GLU A 315 -16.09 8.01 4.78
C GLU A 315 -16.82 9.28 5.16
N LEU A 316 -16.37 10.44 4.67
CA LEU A 316 -17.09 11.70 4.89
C LEU A 316 -18.47 11.70 4.23
N MET A 317 -18.60 11.14 3.02
CA MET A 317 -19.92 11.00 2.36
C MET A 317 -20.85 10.05 3.12
N LYS A 318 -20.31 8.98 3.69
CA LYS A 318 -21.07 8.02 4.50
C LYS A 318 -21.44 8.56 5.88
N ASN A 319 -20.67 9.51 6.41
CA ASN A 319 -20.81 10.08 7.75
C ASN A 319 -21.03 11.60 7.68
N PRO A 320 -22.26 12.08 7.36
CA PRO A 320 -22.55 13.51 7.12
C PRO A 320 -22.19 14.42 8.30
N ALA A 321 -22.31 13.93 9.54
CA ALA A 321 -21.93 14.72 10.72
C ALA A 321 -20.41 15.03 10.74
N ALA A 322 -19.58 14.07 10.38
CA ALA A 322 -18.14 14.27 10.25
C ALA A 322 -17.80 15.19 9.06
N MET A 323 -18.52 15.06 7.93
CA MET A 323 -18.38 15.95 6.78
C MET A 323 -18.68 17.40 7.17
N VAL A 324 -19.80 17.65 7.84
CA VAL A 324 -20.19 19.01 8.28
C VAL A 324 -19.15 19.61 9.22
N LYS A 325 -18.68 18.81 10.20
CA LYS A 325 -17.68 19.28 11.19
C LYS A 325 -16.32 19.60 10.53
N ALA A 326 -15.83 18.71 9.65
CA ALA A 326 -14.58 18.94 8.93
C ALA A 326 -14.66 20.14 7.98
N THR A 327 -15.75 20.26 7.22
CA THR A 327 -15.98 21.40 6.32
C THR A 327 -16.07 22.71 7.07
N ALA A 328 -16.79 22.75 8.21
CA ALA A 328 -16.91 23.94 9.04
C ALA A 328 -15.57 24.36 9.65
N GLU A 329 -14.74 23.42 10.07
CA GLU A 329 -13.38 23.70 10.57
C GLU A 329 -12.53 24.35 9.48
N VAL A 330 -12.44 23.72 8.30
CA VAL A 330 -11.65 24.21 7.17
C VAL A 330 -12.12 25.60 6.72
N ARG A 331 -13.43 25.79 6.53
CA ARG A 331 -13.98 27.09 6.09
C ARG A 331 -13.74 28.21 7.09
N ARG A 332 -13.81 27.91 8.38
CA ARG A 332 -13.50 28.90 9.43
C ARG A 332 -12.02 29.27 9.45
N ALA A 333 -11.13 28.29 9.29
CA ALA A 333 -9.67 28.52 9.32
C ALA A 333 -9.20 29.37 8.14
N PHE A 334 -9.88 29.30 7.00
CA PHE A 334 -9.54 30.04 5.76
C PHE A 334 -10.61 31.05 5.35
N GLU A 335 -11.44 31.50 6.32
CA GLU A 335 -12.41 32.55 6.09
C GLU A 335 -11.71 33.86 5.66
N GLY A 336 -12.03 34.35 4.47
CA GLY A 336 -11.43 35.55 3.89
C GLY A 336 -10.14 35.31 3.07
N ASP A 337 -9.46 34.19 3.23
CA ASP A 337 -8.23 33.90 2.46
C ASP A 337 -8.56 33.42 1.04
N GLY A 338 -9.73 32.80 0.83
CA GLY A 338 -10.21 32.27 -0.47
C GLY A 338 -9.40 31.11 -1.01
N THR A 339 -8.38 30.63 -0.31
CA THR A 339 -7.53 29.50 -0.64
C THR A 339 -6.94 28.88 0.62
N VAL A 340 -6.52 27.61 0.53
CA VAL A 340 -5.87 26.91 1.64
C VAL A 340 -4.37 27.23 1.64
N ASP A 341 -3.88 27.76 2.75
CA ASP A 341 -2.44 27.88 3.02
C ASP A 341 -1.90 26.60 3.67
N GLU A 342 -1.00 25.87 2.96
CA GLU A 342 -0.38 24.66 3.49
C GLU A 342 0.31 24.90 4.85
N GLY A 343 0.84 26.09 5.11
CA GLY A 343 1.48 26.45 6.38
C GLY A 343 0.52 26.44 7.57
N LYS A 344 -0.77 26.65 7.34
CA LYS A 344 -1.82 26.68 8.35
C LYS A 344 -2.56 25.36 8.55
N LEU A 345 -2.25 24.29 7.80
CA LEU A 345 -2.90 22.97 7.94
C LEU A 345 -2.77 22.39 9.36
N GLY A 346 -1.78 22.85 10.12
CA GLY A 346 -1.65 22.54 11.55
C GLY A 346 -2.81 22.99 12.42
N GLU A 347 -3.58 23.97 11.97
CA GLU A 347 -4.74 24.57 12.65
C GLU A 347 -6.04 23.80 12.40
N LEU A 348 -5.99 22.65 11.70
CA LEU A 348 -7.12 21.79 11.37
C LEU A 348 -7.10 20.48 12.16
N PRO A 349 -7.28 20.50 13.49
CA PRO A 349 -7.20 19.31 14.32
C PRO A 349 -8.22 18.25 13.94
N TYR A 350 -9.48 18.64 13.67
CA TYR A 350 -10.52 17.66 13.34
C TYR A 350 -10.29 16.98 11.99
N MET A 351 -9.89 17.71 10.97
CA MET A 351 -9.51 17.12 9.69
C MET A 351 -8.40 16.06 9.85
N ARG A 352 -7.43 16.32 10.74
CA ARG A 352 -6.38 15.33 11.05
C ARG A 352 -6.92 14.08 11.74
N LEU A 353 -7.94 14.24 12.61
CA LEU A 353 -8.61 13.08 13.20
C LEU A 353 -9.38 12.27 12.16
N VAL A 354 -10.01 12.93 11.18
CA VAL A 354 -10.65 12.27 10.03
C VAL A 354 -9.64 11.43 9.25
N ILE A 355 -8.47 11.98 8.93
CA ILE A 355 -7.39 11.24 8.23
C ILE A 355 -6.89 10.07 9.08
N ARG A 356 -6.66 10.27 10.38
CA ARG A 356 -6.21 9.23 11.31
C ARG A 356 -7.22 8.08 11.41
N GLU A 357 -8.50 8.38 11.51
CA GLU A 357 -9.57 7.39 11.55
C GLU A 357 -9.72 6.64 10.22
N THR A 358 -9.50 7.35 9.10
CA THR A 358 -9.44 6.70 7.79
C THR A 358 -8.28 5.73 7.71
N PHE A 359 -7.09 6.08 8.18
CA PHE A 359 -5.95 5.16 8.24
C PHE A 359 -6.23 3.93 9.11
N ARG A 360 -6.99 4.09 10.20
CA ARG A 360 -7.37 2.98 11.07
C ARG A 360 -8.29 1.99 10.35
N LEU A 361 -9.34 2.50 9.70
CA LEU A 361 -10.33 1.66 9.03
C LEU A 361 -9.87 1.20 7.63
N HIS A 362 -9.18 2.06 6.90
CA HIS A 362 -8.78 1.82 5.51
C HIS A 362 -7.27 1.99 5.31
N PRO A 363 -6.43 1.20 6.02
CA PRO A 363 -4.99 1.25 5.77
C PRO A 363 -4.74 0.92 4.28
N PRO A 364 -3.99 1.75 3.54
CA PRO A 364 -3.74 1.52 2.11
C PRO A 364 -3.18 0.12 1.83
N LEU A 365 -2.32 -0.39 2.72
CA LEU A 365 -1.75 -1.73 2.66
C LEU A 365 -2.28 -2.58 3.83
N PRO A 366 -3.45 -3.22 3.69
CA PRO A 366 -4.15 -3.89 4.79
C PRO A 366 -3.39 -5.08 5.40
N LEU A 367 -2.45 -5.66 4.65
CA LEU A 367 -1.57 -6.75 5.09
C LEU A 367 -0.10 -6.34 5.20
N MET A 368 0.20 -5.04 5.05
CA MET A 368 1.54 -4.52 4.85
C MET A 368 2.27 -5.22 3.69
N LEU A 369 3.51 -4.85 3.41
CA LEU A 369 4.35 -5.62 2.52
C LEU A 369 5.00 -6.76 3.31
N PRO A 370 4.92 -8.02 2.84
CA PRO A 370 5.42 -9.18 3.57
C PRO A 370 6.88 -9.07 3.93
N ARG A 371 7.24 -9.51 5.15
CA ARG A 371 8.62 -9.71 5.60
C ARG A 371 9.01 -11.18 5.52
N GLU A 372 10.29 -11.48 5.72
CA GLU A 372 10.81 -12.83 5.79
C GLU A 372 11.64 -13.03 7.05
N CYS A 373 11.45 -14.15 7.73
CA CYS A 373 12.25 -14.55 8.87
C CYS A 373 13.66 -14.97 8.38
N ARG A 374 14.69 -14.25 8.81
CA ARG A 374 16.08 -14.42 8.36
C ARG A 374 16.80 -15.57 9.07
N GLU A 375 16.41 -15.85 10.29
CA GLU A 375 17.00 -16.86 11.18
C GLU A 375 15.93 -17.45 12.08
N PRO A 376 16.06 -18.72 12.51
CA PRO A 376 15.08 -19.32 13.41
C PRO A 376 14.95 -18.51 14.70
N CYS A 377 13.72 -18.21 15.12
CA CYS A 377 13.46 -17.44 16.33
C CYS A 377 12.12 -17.87 16.96
N LYS A 378 11.75 -17.25 18.08
CA LYS A 378 10.45 -17.46 18.72
C LYS A 378 9.63 -16.17 18.70
N VAL A 379 8.37 -16.28 18.30
CA VAL A 379 7.39 -15.19 18.38
C VAL A 379 6.30 -15.57 19.35
N LEU A 380 6.20 -14.86 20.48
CA LEU A 380 5.24 -15.14 21.58
C LEU A 380 5.19 -16.64 21.95
N GLY A 381 6.35 -17.27 22.05
CA GLY A 381 6.51 -18.67 22.46
C GLY A 381 6.50 -19.69 21.31
N TYR A 382 6.07 -19.32 20.12
CA TYR A 382 6.04 -20.20 18.94
C TYR A 382 7.35 -20.13 18.14
N ASP A 383 7.79 -21.29 17.67
CA ASP A 383 8.97 -21.38 16.81
C ASP A 383 8.65 -20.94 15.39
N VAL A 384 9.46 -20.00 14.86
CA VAL A 384 9.38 -19.47 13.49
C VAL A 384 10.66 -19.85 12.75
N LEU A 385 10.51 -20.59 11.67
CA LEU A 385 11.65 -21.08 10.89
C LEU A 385 12.15 -20.00 9.91
N LYS A 386 13.43 -20.07 9.60
CA LYS A 386 14.05 -19.26 8.53
C LYS A 386 13.28 -19.43 7.21
N GLY A 387 13.08 -18.33 6.48
CA GLY A 387 12.35 -18.31 5.21
C GLY A 387 10.84 -18.27 5.37
N THR A 388 10.31 -18.26 6.61
CA THR A 388 8.88 -18.03 6.86
C THR A 388 8.52 -16.61 6.45
N GLN A 389 7.52 -16.48 5.57
CA GLN A 389 6.91 -15.20 5.25
C GLN A 389 6.13 -14.67 6.45
N VAL A 390 6.19 -13.37 6.70
CA VAL A 390 5.47 -12.75 7.81
C VAL A 390 4.60 -11.61 7.31
N ILE A 391 3.32 -11.68 7.65
CA ILE A 391 2.28 -10.71 7.30
C ILE A 391 1.69 -10.13 8.58
N VAL A 392 1.61 -8.79 8.65
CA VAL A 392 0.87 -8.09 9.71
C VAL A 392 -0.46 -7.60 9.14
N ASN A 393 -1.56 -8.06 9.71
CA ASN A 393 -2.90 -7.68 9.27
C ASN A 393 -3.33 -6.36 9.93
N THR A 394 -2.85 -5.23 9.39
CA THR A 394 -3.15 -3.88 9.91
C THR A 394 -4.64 -3.56 9.83
N TRP A 395 -5.35 -4.09 8.85
CA TRP A 395 -6.80 -3.96 8.75
C TRP A 395 -7.53 -4.60 9.94
N ALA A 396 -7.02 -5.76 10.42
CA ALA A 396 -7.55 -6.41 11.61
C ALA A 396 -7.18 -5.66 12.89
N LEU A 397 -5.94 -5.13 12.99
CA LEU A 397 -5.50 -4.30 14.12
C LEU A 397 -6.39 -3.08 14.30
N GLY A 398 -6.70 -2.36 13.21
CA GLY A 398 -7.57 -1.18 13.23
C GLY A 398 -9.02 -1.49 13.62
N ARG A 399 -9.42 -2.77 13.73
CA ARG A 399 -10.78 -3.22 14.06
C ARG A 399 -10.83 -4.17 15.27
N ASP A 400 -9.76 -4.20 16.06
CA ASP A 400 -9.71 -5.02 17.28
C ASP A 400 -10.45 -4.31 18.41
N GLU A 401 -11.60 -4.88 18.82
CA GLU A 401 -12.43 -4.33 19.89
C GLU A 401 -11.70 -4.21 21.24
N ARG A 402 -10.64 -5.01 21.44
CA ARG A 402 -9.81 -4.92 22.65
C ARG A 402 -9.00 -3.61 22.69
N SER A 403 -8.59 -3.10 21.53
CA SER A 403 -7.84 -1.86 21.39
C SER A 403 -8.75 -0.65 21.18
N TRP A 404 -9.86 -0.81 20.44
CA TRP A 404 -10.68 0.30 19.94
C TRP A 404 -12.08 0.39 20.53
N GLY A 405 -12.47 -0.58 21.40
CA GLY A 405 -13.80 -0.64 21.97
C GLY A 405 -14.85 -1.33 21.09
N PRO A 406 -16.10 -1.43 21.57
CA PRO A 406 -17.17 -2.16 20.88
C PRO A 406 -17.57 -1.54 19.55
N ASP A 407 -17.29 -0.25 19.35
CA ASP A 407 -17.52 0.52 18.13
C ASP A 407 -16.29 0.55 17.19
N ALA A 408 -15.38 -0.40 17.32
CA ALA A 408 -14.16 -0.51 16.50
C ALA A 408 -14.42 -0.56 14.98
N ALA A 409 -15.60 -0.96 14.54
CA ALA A 409 -15.98 -1.00 13.14
C ALA A 409 -16.57 0.32 12.62
N GLU A 410 -16.89 1.26 13.49
CA GLU A 410 -17.52 2.54 13.16
C GLU A 410 -16.46 3.61 12.85
N PHE A 411 -16.79 4.50 11.90
CA PHE A 411 -15.98 5.68 11.61
C PHE A 411 -16.32 6.78 12.61
N ARG A 412 -15.43 7.02 13.56
CA ARG A 412 -15.59 8.02 14.63
C ARG A 412 -14.28 8.75 14.89
N PRO A 413 -14.01 9.85 14.19
CA PRO A 413 -12.79 10.64 14.38
C PRO A 413 -12.55 11.08 15.83
N GLU A 414 -13.63 11.35 16.58
CA GLU A 414 -13.61 11.78 17.98
C GLU A 414 -13.03 10.74 18.95
N ARG A 415 -12.83 9.48 18.50
CA ARG A 415 -12.14 8.48 19.35
C ARG A 415 -10.69 8.88 19.70
N PHE A 416 -10.08 9.75 18.89
CA PHE A 416 -8.75 10.30 19.13
C PHE A 416 -8.75 11.58 19.96
N GLU A 417 -9.92 12.18 20.22
CA GLU A 417 -10.08 13.28 21.17
C GLU A 417 -10.37 12.76 22.58
N SER A 418 -11.15 11.68 22.67
CA SER A 418 -11.59 11.08 23.94
C SER A 418 -11.84 9.59 23.77
N GLY A 419 -11.30 8.76 24.66
CA GLY A 419 -11.48 7.30 24.64
C GLY A 419 -10.20 6.52 24.32
N ALA A 420 -10.34 5.33 23.77
CA ALA A 420 -9.23 4.38 23.56
C ALA A 420 -8.15 4.82 22.56
N GLY A 421 -8.43 5.85 21.75
CA GLY A 421 -7.50 6.34 20.71
C GLY A 421 -6.69 7.58 21.08
N VAL A 422 -6.92 8.20 22.25
CA VAL A 422 -6.35 9.53 22.60
C VAL A 422 -4.83 9.58 22.44
N ASP A 423 -4.13 8.57 22.96
CA ASP A 423 -2.66 8.53 22.95
C ASP A 423 -2.08 7.71 21.77
N VAL A 424 -2.93 7.18 20.87
CA VAL A 424 -2.49 6.31 19.78
C VAL A 424 -2.05 7.15 18.57
N ASP A 425 -0.78 7.04 18.18
CA ASP A 425 -0.23 7.68 16.98
C ASP A 425 0.22 6.64 15.94
N PHE A 426 0.36 7.06 14.68
CA PHE A 426 0.79 6.21 13.56
C PHE A 426 2.30 6.30 13.27
N ARG A 427 3.09 6.85 14.18
CA ARG A 427 4.57 7.01 14.03
C ARG A 427 5.36 5.72 14.28
N GLY A 428 4.67 4.57 14.37
CA GLY A 428 5.31 3.26 14.50
C GLY A 428 5.70 2.89 15.94
N THR A 429 5.19 3.61 16.93
CA THR A 429 5.32 3.30 18.37
C THR A 429 4.10 2.58 18.91
N ASP A 430 2.94 2.83 18.34
CA ASP A 430 1.64 2.31 18.75
C ASP A 430 1.19 1.25 17.74
N PHE A 431 1.25 0.00 18.17
CA PHE A 431 1.08 -1.15 17.28
C PHE A 431 -0.39 -1.45 16.97
N GLU A 432 -1.30 -0.72 17.56
CA GLU A 432 -2.73 -0.68 17.24
C GLU A 432 -2.99 0.01 15.89
N LEU A 433 -2.13 0.97 15.49
CA LEU A 433 -2.31 1.82 14.31
C LEU A 433 -1.01 1.92 13.50
N LEU A 434 -0.91 1.13 12.43
CA LEU A 434 0.31 0.98 11.64
C LEU A 434 0.13 1.28 10.13
N PRO A 435 -0.46 2.41 9.71
CA PRO A 435 -0.64 2.71 8.29
C PRO A 435 0.69 2.86 7.53
N PHE A 436 1.75 3.32 8.22
CA PHE A 436 3.10 3.48 7.69
C PHE A 436 4.06 2.37 8.15
N GLY A 437 3.55 1.36 8.87
CA GLY A 437 4.37 0.31 9.45
C GLY A 437 5.20 0.77 10.64
N ALA A 438 6.17 -0.07 11.02
CA ALA A 438 7.09 0.20 12.14
C ALA A 438 8.47 -0.42 11.91
N GLY A 439 9.43 -0.06 12.77
CA GLY A 439 10.79 -0.60 12.77
C GLY A 439 11.62 -0.17 11.56
N ARG A 440 12.67 -0.93 11.23
CA ARG A 440 13.65 -0.57 10.18
C ARG A 440 13.01 -0.37 8.80
N ARG A 441 11.91 -1.05 8.50
CA ARG A 441 11.18 -0.98 7.23
C ARG A 441 9.94 -0.08 7.28
N MET A 442 9.86 0.80 8.28
CA MET A 442 8.81 1.84 8.33
C MET A 442 8.87 2.71 7.07
N CYS A 443 7.74 3.21 6.61
CA CYS A 443 7.64 4.06 5.42
C CYS A 443 8.57 5.29 5.51
N PRO A 444 9.47 5.52 4.54
CA PRO A 444 10.31 6.72 4.53
C PRO A 444 9.55 7.95 4.06
N GLY A 445 8.47 7.75 3.28
CA GLY A 445 7.67 8.81 2.66
C GLY A 445 6.48 9.28 3.49
N MET A 446 6.44 9.03 4.81
CA MET A 446 5.29 9.41 5.64
C MET A 446 4.96 10.91 5.54
N ALA A 447 5.97 11.78 5.65
CA ALA A 447 5.77 13.23 5.54
C ALA A 447 5.28 13.64 4.15
N PHE A 448 5.82 13.02 3.09
CA PHE A 448 5.40 13.26 1.71
C PHE A 448 3.95 12.82 1.49
N GLY A 449 3.59 11.62 1.96
CA GLY A 449 2.23 11.09 1.84
C GLY A 449 1.20 11.93 2.59
N LEU A 450 1.51 12.38 3.81
CA LEU A 450 0.61 13.24 4.59
C LEU A 450 0.38 14.58 3.90
N ALA A 451 1.44 15.26 3.44
CA ALA A 451 1.33 16.52 2.70
C ALA A 451 0.49 16.35 1.41
N SER A 452 0.63 15.20 0.73
CA SER A 452 -0.14 14.87 -0.47
C SER A 452 -1.62 14.55 -0.19
N VAL A 453 -2.00 14.36 1.08
CA VAL A 453 -3.40 14.09 1.49
C VAL A 453 -4.03 15.32 2.14
N GLU A 454 -3.32 16.00 3.05
CA GLU A 454 -3.88 17.10 3.86
C GLU A 454 -4.30 18.29 3.00
N LEU A 455 -3.43 18.78 2.11
CA LEU A 455 -3.70 19.96 1.28
C LEU A 455 -4.85 19.75 0.29
N PRO A 456 -4.89 18.66 -0.50
CA PRO A 456 -6.01 18.42 -1.41
C PRO A 456 -7.34 18.24 -0.68
N LEU A 457 -7.34 17.55 0.46
CA LEU A 457 -8.55 17.35 1.26
C LEU A 457 -9.10 18.69 1.76
N ALA A 458 -8.26 19.51 2.40
CA ALA A 458 -8.67 20.83 2.88
C ALA A 458 -9.22 21.68 1.74
N SER A 459 -8.55 21.68 0.58
CA SER A 459 -8.98 22.46 -0.59
C SER A 459 -10.33 21.99 -1.16
N MET A 460 -10.56 20.69 -1.23
CA MET A 460 -11.86 20.15 -1.66
C MET A 460 -12.99 20.51 -0.69
N LEU A 461 -12.73 20.50 0.62
CA LEU A 461 -13.72 20.87 1.65
C LEU A 461 -13.96 22.39 1.71
N LEU A 462 -12.96 23.20 1.41
CA LEU A 462 -13.11 24.65 1.33
C LEU A 462 -14.02 25.04 0.17
N HIS A 463 -13.68 24.58 -1.03
CA HIS A 463 -14.27 25.11 -2.26
C HIS A 463 -15.61 24.49 -2.65
N PHE A 464 -15.89 23.24 -2.26
CA PHE A 464 -17.08 22.53 -2.72
C PHE A 464 -17.93 22.00 -1.58
N ASP A 465 -19.25 22.00 -1.81
CA ASP A 465 -20.17 21.09 -1.12
C ASP A 465 -20.30 19.82 -1.96
N TRP A 466 -20.38 18.66 -1.30
CA TRP A 466 -20.33 17.36 -1.95
C TRP A 466 -21.61 16.57 -1.72
N GLU A 467 -22.14 15.98 -2.78
CA GLU A 467 -23.30 15.09 -2.72
C GLU A 467 -23.03 13.78 -3.45
N ALA A 468 -23.57 12.68 -2.96
CA ALA A 468 -23.57 11.41 -3.66
C ALA A 468 -24.78 11.33 -4.58
N PRO A 469 -24.61 11.30 -5.92
CA PRO A 469 -25.75 11.21 -6.83
C PRO A 469 -26.51 9.90 -6.59
N ASN A 470 -27.85 9.98 -6.53
CA ASN A 470 -28.75 8.84 -6.38
C ASN A 470 -28.64 8.07 -5.05
N ILE A 471 -28.00 8.61 -4.02
CA ILE A 471 -27.91 8.01 -2.69
C ILE A 471 -28.55 8.99 -1.70
N SER A 472 -29.76 8.68 -1.27
CA SER A 472 -30.49 9.48 -0.27
C SER A 472 -30.16 9.07 1.16
N ASN A 473 -29.83 7.79 1.37
CA ASN A 473 -29.46 7.25 2.67
C ASN A 473 -27.96 6.98 2.73
N PRO A 474 -27.17 7.70 3.55
CA PRO A 474 -25.73 7.48 3.68
C PRO A 474 -25.34 6.03 4.05
N ALA A 475 -26.22 5.27 4.71
CA ALA A 475 -25.97 3.87 5.04
C ALA A 475 -25.86 2.96 3.80
N GLU A 476 -26.44 3.37 2.66
CA GLU A 476 -26.39 2.65 1.38
C GLU A 476 -25.10 2.94 0.58
N PHE A 477 -24.25 3.83 1.09
CA PHE A 477 -23.00 4.18 0.40
C PHE A 477 -22.09 2.96 0.28
N ASP A 478 -21.73 2.61 -0.95
CA ASP A 478 -20.92 1.42 -1.21
C ASP A 478 -19.48 1.58 -0.69
N MET A 479 -19.12 0.80 0.33
CA MET A 479 -17.80 0.75 0.95
C MET A 479 -17.06 -0.55 0.61
N THR A 480 -17.42 -1.24 -0.49
CA THR A 480 -16.75 -2.47 -0.89
C THR A 480 -15.34 -2.21 -1.39
N GLU A 481 -14.44 -3.13 -1.02
CA GLU A 481 -13.03 -3.08 -1.36
C GLU A 481 -12.73 -3.93 -2.59
N GLN A 482 -11.75 -3.49 -3.40
CA GLN A 482 -11.20 -4.26 -4.50
C GLN A 482 -9.98 -5.05 -4.02
N PHE A 483 -9.81 -6.25 -4.56
CA PHE A 483 -8.62 -7.06 -4.31
C PHE A 483 -7.38 -6.46 -4.98
N GLY A 484 -6.31 -6.29 -4.20
CA GLY A 484 -5.02 -5.79 -4.62
C GLY A 484 -4.02 -5.77 -3.46
N VAL A 485 -2.78 -5.39 -3.71
CA VAL A 485 -1.81 -5.10 -2.63
C VAL A 485 -2.27 -3.88 -1.85
N THR A 486 -2.89 -2.90 -2.51
CA THR A 486 -3.62 -1.78 -1.92
C THR A 486 -5.11 -2.09 -1.82
N ALA A 487 -5.74 -1.69 -0.71
CA ALA A 487 -7.18 -1.85 -0.49
C ALA A 487 -7.93 -0.65 -1.08
N ARG A 488 -8.14 -0.64 -2.40
CA ARG A 488 -8.93 0.39 -3.11
C ARG A 488 -10.43 0.16 -2.91
N ARG A 489 -11.22 1.18 -3.17
CA ARG A 489 -12.67 1.01 -3.39
C ARG A 489 -12.91 0.19 -4.66
N LYS A 490 -13.96 -0.65 -4.64
CA LYS A 490 -14.38 -1.42 -5.81
C LYS A 490 -15.22 -0.60 -6.76
N ALA A 491 -16.15 0.18 -6.22
CA ALA A 491 -17.00 1.09 -7.00
C ALA A 491 -16.30 2.44 -7.20
N ASN A 492 -16.45 3.04 -8.37
CA ASN A 492 -15.98 4.38 -8.64
C ASN A 492 -16.62 5.39 -7.69
N LEU A 493 -15.86 6.35 -7.19
CA LEU A 493 -16.36 7.42 -6.34
C LEU A 493 -16.93 8.54 -7.22
N LEU A 494 -18.22 8.42 -7.52
CA LEU A 494 -18.97 9.42 -8.28
C LEU A 494 -19.62 10.40 -7.32
N LEU A 495 -19.24 11.68 -7.40
CA LEU A 495 -19.76 12.74 -6.54
C LEU A 495 -20.20 13.95 -7.36
N ARG A 496 -21.16 14.70 -6.83
CA ARG A 496 -21.62 15.99 -7.37
C ARG A 496 -20.97 17.10 -6.56
N PRO A 497 -20.05 17.88 -7.14
CA PRO A 497 -19.49 19.07 -6.52
C PRO A 497 -20.43 20.27 -6.74
N SER A 498 -20.65 21.08 -5.72
CA SER A 498 -21.31 22.39 -5.82
C SER A 498 -20.34 23.46 -5.31
N LEU A 499 -19.92 24.37 -6.19
CA LEU A 499 -18.96 25.41 -5.84
C LEU A 499 -19.54 26.33 -4.76
N ARG A 500 -18.80 26.50 -3.66
CA ARG A 500 -19.19 27.31 -2.51
C ARG A 500 -18.27 28.51 -2.31
N VAL A 501 -16.96 28.28 -2.37
CA VAL A 501 -15.94 29.33 -2.32
C VAL A 501 -15.30 29.42 -3.71
N PRO A 502 -15.30 30.60 -4.36
CA PRO A 502 -14.70 30.75 -5.69
C PRO A 502 -13.24 30.27 -5.73
N LEU A 503 -12.86 29.67 -6.86
CA LEU A 503 -11.46 29.28 -7.08
C LEU A 503 -10.61 30.53 -7.35
N PRO A 504 -9.33 30.52 -6.95
CA PRO A 504 -8.38 31.58 -7.29
C PRO A 504 -8.30 31.78 -8.82
N THR A 505 -8.36 33.03 -9.27
CA THR A 505 -8.39 33.40 -10.70
C THR A 505 -7.05 33.27 -11.40
N SER A 506 -5.97 33.09 -10.67
CA SER A 506 -4.59 32.88 -11.21
C SER A 506 -3.89 31.79 -10.40
N PRO A 507 -2.97 31.01 -11.00
CA PRO A 507 -2.06 30.23 -10.18
C PRO A 507 -1.27 31.18 -9.30
N PRO A 508 -0.95 30.81 -8.06
CA PRO A 508 0.00 31.60 -7.26
C PRO A 508 1.31 31.72 -8.05
N LEU A 509 1.81 32.93 -8.16
CA LEU A 509 3.06 33.30 -8.83
C LEU A 509 4.26 32.63 -8.16
#